data_a4666233f011d441e981f2ff7b5dea9f
#
_entry.id   a4666233f011d441e981f2ff7b5dea9f
#
_cell.length_a   1.000
_cell.length_b   1.000
_cell.length_c   1.000
_cell.angle_alpha   90.00
_cell.angle_beta   90.00
_cell.angle_gamma   90.00
#
_symmetry.space_group_name_H-M   'P 1'
#
loop_
_entity.id
_entity.type
_entity.pdbx_description
1 polymer ?
#
loop_
_entity_poly.entity_id
_entity_poly.type
_entity_poly.pdbx_seq_one_letter_code
_entity_poly.pdbx_strand_id
1 'polypeptide(L)'
;MKIALLEPIGVSKEVIDELSAPITEKGHEFVYYDTKTTDPAELAKRSEGCDIVMIANNPYPTEVVEKADALKMLSVAFTGIDHIGTDKCKEKNIMICNAAGYSNQTVAELIIGMAIDALRHVVKADGLVRNGGTSAGLGGKEICGRTVGIIGLGQIGLMAAKLFQAFGAKVIAYSRSESEEAKALGIEYKSLEEVLSTSDIVSLNLPLNAETRGFLSADKIALMNENTIFINCARGPIVDNEALAKALNDGKLGYACVDVFDMEPPIPADYPLLQAKNTLLTPHQAFISEESMVRRAKIVFDNVTAYLDGKPVNVCKL
;
A
#
# COMPACT_ATOMS: atom_id res chain seq x y z
N MET A 1 -14.20 18.71 22.57
CA MET A 1 -13.49 18.78 21.30
C MET A 1 -14.45 18.43 20.18
N LYS A 2 -14.23 18.98 19.00
CA LYS A 2 -14.95 18.60 17.78
C LYS A 2 -14.07 17.66 16.96
N ILE A 3 -14.57 16.48 16.63
CA ILE A 3 -13.89 15.43 15.88
C ILE A 3 -14.66 15.15 14.59
N ALA A 4 -14.00 15.12 13.45
CA ALA A 4 -14.66 14.82 12.18
C ALA A 4 -13.98 13.67 11.42
N LEU A 5 -14.77 12.71 10.96
CA LEU A 5 -14.37 11.70 9.98
C LEU A 5 -14.81 12.21 8.60
N LEU A 6 -13.84 12.57 7.74
CA LEU A 6 -14.10 13.33 6.51
C LEU A 6 -14.53 12.50 5.31
N GLU A 7 -14.45 11.18 5.42
CA GLU A 7 -14.77 10.25 4.32
C GLU A 7 -15.14 8.86 4.84
N PRO A 8 -15.81 8.03 4.02
CA PRO A 8 -16.03 6.61 4.35
C PRO A 8 -14.70 5.84 4.46
N ILE A 9 -14.60 5.01 5.49
CA ILE A 9 -13.41 4.19 5.77
C ILE A 9 -13.64 2.69 5.53
N GLY A 10 -14.62 2.33 4.70
CA GLY A 10 -14.83 0.95 4.23
C GLY A 10 -15.53 0.04 5.24
N VAL A 11 -16.24 0.61 6.19
CA VAL A 11 -17.13 -0.10 7.13
C VAL A 11 -18.52 0.50 7.11
N SER A 12 -19.53 -0.21 7.63
CA SER A 12 -20.90 0.28 7.67
C SER A 12 -21.07 1.43 8.69
N LYS A 13 -22.19 2.15 8.57
CA LYS A 13 -22.52 3.25 9.48
C LYS A 13 -22.68 2.76 10.92
N GLU A 14 -23.23 1.56 11.11
CA GLU A 14 -23.42 0.95 12.42
C GLU A 14 -22.07 0.75 13.14
N VAL A 15 -21.04 0.30 12.41
CA VAL A 15 -19.68 0.16 12.95
C VAL A 15 -19.09 1.54 13.28
N ILE A 16 -19.33 2.58 12.46
CA ILE A 16 -18.91 3.95 12.79
C ILE A 16 -19.59 4.45 14.06
N ASP A 17 -20.90 4.24 14.20
CA ASP A 17 -21.68 4.65 15.37
C ASP A 17 -21.18 3.93 16.64
N GLU A 18 -20.92 2.63 16.57
CA GLU A 18 -20.34 1.85 17.67
C GLU A 18 -18.95 2.38 18.08
N LEU A 19 -18.06 2.59 17.12
CA LEU A 19 -16.69 3.04 17.39
C LEU A 19 -16.62 4.51 17.86
N SER A 20 -17.59 5.34 17.48
CA SER A 20 -17.67 6.76 17.91
C SER A 20 -18.35 6.93 19.27
N ALA A 21 -19.10 5.96 19.76
CA ALA A 21 -19.82 6.04 21.04
C ALA A 21 -18.92 6.44 22.22
N PRO A 22 -17.71 5.85 22.44
CA PRO A 22 -16.82 6.26 23.52
C PRO A 22 -16.37 7.73 23.46
N ILE A 23 -16.34 8.31 22.25
CA ILE A 23 -15.97 9.73 22.03
C ILE A 23 -17.13 10.62 22.47
N THR A 24 -18.36 10.31 22.04
CA THR A 24 -19.56 11.09 22.34
C THR A 24 -19.97 10.97 23.79
N GLU A 25 -19.83 9.78 24.41
CA GLU A 25 -20.08 9.55 25.85
C GLU A 25 -19.16 10.38 26.73
N LYS A 26 -17.94 10.71 26.29
CA LYS A 26 -17.02 11.63 26.97
C LYS A 26 -17.38 13.12 26.75
N GLY A 27 -18.50 13.43 26.08
CA GLY A 27 -18.99 14.78 25.83
C GLY A 27 -18.30 15.50 24.69
N HIS A 28 -17.67 14.78 23.75
CA HIS A 28 -17.09 15.34 22.54
C HIS A 28 -18.08 15.30 21.37
N GLU A 29 -18.00 16.25 20.46
CA GLU A 29 -18.77 16.28 19.23
C GLU A 29 -18.11 15.39 18.17
N PHE A 30 -18.86 14.47 17.55
CA PHE A 30 -18.40 13.65 16.44
C PHE A 30 -19.26 13.88 15.19
N VAL A 31 -18.60 14.19 14.07
CA VAL A 31 -19.24 14.43 12.77
C VAL A 31 -18.70 13.40 11.77
N TYR A 32 -19.61 12.74 11.04
CA TYR A 32 -19.26 11.80 9.99
C TYR A 32 -19.77 12.28 8.63
N TYR A 33 -18.84 12.34 7.66
CA TYR A 33 -19.16 12.59 6.26
C TYR A 33 -19.14 11.27 5.49
N ASP A 34 -20.28 10.90 4.92
CA ASP A 34 -20.48 9.63 4.20
C ASP A 34 -20.10 9.69 2.72
N THR A 35 -19.55 10.82 2.27
CA THR A 35 -19.16 11.06 0.88
C THR A 35 -17.67 11.41 0.77
N LYS A 36 -17.03 10.88 -0.27
CA LYS A 36 -15.63 11.23 -0.61
C LYS A 36 -15.58 12.57 -1.35
N THR A 37 -14.53 13.32 -1.09
CA THR A 37 -14.15 14.49 -1.87
C THR A 37 -12.63 14.63 -1.91
N THR A 38 -12.10 15.06 -3.05
CA THR A 38 -10.69 15.46 -3.20
C THR A 38 -10.55 16.97 -3.38
N ASP A 39 -11.67 17.72 -3.35
CA ASP A 39 -11.67 19.17 -3.44
C ASP A 39 -11.10 19.79 -2.16
N PRO A 40 -9.97 20.52 -2.23
CA PRO A 40 -9.35 21.13 -1.06
C PRO A 40 -10.26 22.16 -0.35
N ALA A 41 -11.14 22.84 -1.08
CA ALA A 41 -12.04 23.80 -0.49
C ALA A 41 -13.11 23.11 0.37
N GLU A 42 -13.67 22.00 -0.11
CA GLU A 42 -14.65 21.21 0.64
C GLU A 42 -13.99 20.50 1.83
N LEU A 43 -12.76 19.96 1.67
CA LEU A 43 -12.00 19.36 2.78
C LEU A 43 -11.70 20.39 3.88
N ALA A 44 -11.30 21.61 3.52
CA ALA A 44 -11.09 22.70 4.47
C ALA A 44 -12.38 23.05 5.23
N LYS A 45 -13.53 23.14 4.51
CA LYS A 45 -14.83 23.38 5.11
C LYS A 45 -15.24 22.27 6.08
N ARG A 46 -15.06 20.99 5.72
CA ARG A 46 -15.33 19.84 6.61
C ARG A 46 -14.44 19.84 7.85
N SER A 47 -13.25 20.42 7.76
CA SER A 47 -12.27 20.52 8.86
C SER A 47 -12.48 21.76 9.74
N GLU A 48 -13.38 22.68 9.39
CA GLU A 48 -13.56 23.95 10.09
C GLU A 48 -13.97 23.74 11.56
N GLY A 49 -13.17 24.32 12.46
CA GLY A 49 -13.35 24.22 13.91
C GLY A 49 -13.12 22.83 14.50
N CYS A 50 -12.60 21.86 13.74
CA CYS A 50 -12.28 20.56 14.25
C CYS A 50 -10.95 20.54 15.00
N ASP A 51 -10.96 20.01 16.23
CA ASP A 51 -9.73 19.73 16.98
C ASP A 51 -9.01 18.48 16.46
N ILE A 52 -9.77 17.48 15.98
CA ILE A 52 -9.26 16.22 15.45
C ILE A 52 -9.95 15.93 14.11
N VAL A 53 -9.16 15.59 13.11
CA VAL A 53 -9.66 15.12 11.83
C VAL A 53 -9.23 13.67 11.61
N MET A 54 -10.17 12.84 11.18
CA MET A 54 -9.96 11.47 10.76
C MET A 54 -10.12 11.41 9.24
N ILE A 55 -9.14 10.85 8.55
CA ILE A 55 -9.11 10.76 7.07
C ILE A 55 -8.49 9.44 6.64
N ALA A 56 -8.86 8.90 5.49
CA ALA A 56 -8.26 7.67 4.95
C ALA A 56 -7.17 7.98 3.92
N ASN A 57 -7.47 7.73 2.66
CA ASN A 57 -6.52 7.90 1.56
C ASN A 57 -6.86 9.08 0.63
N ASN A 58 -7.85 9.90 0.97
CA ASN A 58 -8.07 11.16 0.29
C ASN A 58 -6.91 12.13 0.54
N PRO A 59 -6.54 12.96 -0.44
CA PRO A 59 -5.51 13.99 -0.24
C PRO A 59 -5.90 14.95 0.90
N TYR A 60 -4.95 15.27 1.75
CA TYR A 60 -5.08 16.34 2.75
C TYR A 60 -3.87 17.28 2.61
N PRO A 61 -3.84 18.08 1.53
CA PRO A 61 -2.65 18.85 1.15
C PRO A 61 -2.39 20.03 2.08
N THR A 62 -1.21 20.62 1.93
CA THR A 62 -0.74 21.77 2.71
C THR A 62 -1.79 22.89 2.83
N GLU A 63 -2.45 23.24 1.73
CA GLU A 63 -3.48 24.31 1.71
C GLU A 63 -4.72 24.01 2.58
N VAL A 64 -5.05 22.73 2.79
CA VAL A 64 -6.13 22.31 3.71
C VAL A 64 -5.64 22.41 5.14
N VAL A 65 -4.41 21.92 5.42
CA VAL A 65 -3.78 22.03 6.74
C VAL A 65 -3.65 23.51 7.17
N GLU A 66 -3.31 24.39 6.25
CA GLU A 66 -3.19 25.84 6.52
C GLU A 66 -4.49 26.44 7.05
N LYS A 67 -5.63 26.05 6.50
CA LYS A 67 -6.96 26.55 6.86
C LYS A 67 -7.56 25.88 8.12
N ALA A 68 -6.97 24.78 8.58
CA ALA A 68 -7.44 24.04 9.75
C ALA A 68 -6.84 24.63 11.05
N ASP A 69 -7.29 25.80 11.48
CA ASP A 69 -6.67 26.54 12.58
C ASP A 69 -6.85 25.90 13.97
N ALA A 70 -7.95 25.18 14.19
CA ALA A 70 -8.22 24.48 15.46
C ALA A 70 -7.57 23.09 15.53
N LEU A 71 -7.02 22.59 14.43
CA LEU A 71 -6.56 21.20 14.29
C LEU A 71 -5.34 20.91 15.17
N LYS A 72 -5.43 19.87 15.97
CA LYS A 72 -4.40 19.37 16.89
C LYS A 72 -3.87 18.01 16.50
N MET A 73 -4.72 17.20 15.89
CA MET A 73 -4.39 15.81 15.52
C MET A 73 -5.07 15.39 14.20
N LEU A 74 -4.31 14.68 13.38
CA LEU A 74 -4.82 13.87 12.26
C LEU A 74 -4.74 12.39 12.63
N SER A 75 -5.86 11.68 12.57
CA SER A 75 -5.90 10.22 12.65
C SER A 75 -6.11 9.65 11.25
N VAL A 76 -5.05 9.10 10.67
CA VAL A 76 -5.02 8.65 9.28
C VAL A 76 -5.36 7.16 9.21
N ALA A 77 -6.51 6.84 8.62
CA ALA A 77 -6.98 5.47 8.40
C ALA A 77 -6.23 4.80 7.22
N PHE A 78 -4.91 4.93 7.22
CA PHE A 78 -4.01 4.37 6.22
C PHE A 78 -2.62 4.16 6.84
N THR A 79 -1.78 3.33 6.21
CA THR A 79 -0.39 3.14 6.68
C THR A 79 0.52 4.29 6.23
N GLY A 80 0.46 4.65 4.94
CA GLY A 80 1.22 5.77 4.38
C GLY A 80 0.56 7.11 4.70
N ILE A 81 1.38 8.15 4.83
CA ILE A 81 0.94 9.54 5.07
C ILE A 81 1.45 10.49 3.99
N ASP A 82 1.87 9.95 2.86
CA ASP A 82 2.45 10.68 1.73
C ASP A 82 1.45 11.59 1.00
N HIS A 83 0.14 11.42 1.24
CA HIS A 83 -0.96 12.26 0.75
C HIS A 83 -1.31 13.43 1.71
N ILE A 84 -0.61 13.57 2.83
CA ILE A 84 -0.81 14.61 3.85
C ILE A 84 0.24 15.71 3.70
N GLY A 85 -0.12 16.98 3.90
CA GLY A 85 0.79 18.10 3.98
C GLY A 85 1.63 18.07 5.27
N THR A 86 2.52 17.10 5.41
CA THR A 86 3.25 16.76 6.64
C THR A 86 4.14 17.90 7.14
N ASP A 87 4.79 18.65 6.23
CA ASP A 87 5.65 19.78 6.61
C ASP A 87 4.83 20.89 7.32
N LYS A 88 3.63 21.16 6.81
CA LYS A 88 2.74 22.14 7.45
C LYS A 88 2.18 21.62 8.78
N CYS A 89 1.88 20.32 8.87
CA CYS A 89 1.49 19.70 10.14
C CYS A 89 2.61 19.86 11.19
N LYS A 90 3.86 19.65 10.81
CA LYS A 90 5.03 19.84 11.68
C LYS A 90 5.18 21.28 12.12
N GLU A 91 5.06 22.25 11.19
CA GLU A 91 5.11 23.69 11.47
C GLU A 91 4.03 24.12 12.47
N LYS A 92 2.79 23.62 12.32
CA LYS A 92 1.64 23.91 13.19
C LYS A 92 1.59 23.05 14.45
N ASN A 93 2.56 22.14 14.68
CA ASN A 93 2.59 21.17 15.78
C ASN A 93 1.35 20.25 15.79
N ILE A 94 0.83 19.88 14.63
CA ILE A 94 -0.29 18.95 14.48
C ILE A 94 0.27 17.52 14.57
N MET A 95 -0.22 16.73 15.50
CA MET A 95 0.14 15.32 15.64
C MET A 95 -0.49 14.50 14.52
N ILE A 96 0.29 13.59 13.92
CA ILE A 96 -0.24 12.61 12.96
C ILE A 96 -0.11 11.22 13.56
N CYS A 97 -1.23 10.50 13.65
CA CYS A 97 -1.27 9.08 13.96
C CYS A 97 -1.79 8.31 12.76
N ASN A 98 -1.21 7.16 12.46
CA ASN A 98 -1.63 6.34 11.33
C ASN A 98 -2.25 4.99 11.77
N ALA A 99 -2.68 4.20 10.79
CA ALA A 99 -3.24 2.87 11.04
C ALA A 99 -2.25 1.74 10.64
N ALA A 100 -0.93 1.93 10.82
CA ALA A 100 0.06 0.93 10.45
C ALA A 100 -0.30 -0.45 11.02
N GLY A 101 -0.15 -1.49 10.19
CA GLY A 101 -0.42 -2.89 10.58
C GLY A 101 -1.79 -3.43 10.18
N TYR A 102 -2.76 -2.58 9.85
CA TYR A 102 -4.13 -3.04 9.55
C TYR A 102 -4.22 -3.98 8.34
N SER A 103 -3.36 -3.80 7.35
CA SER A 103 -3.40 -4.50 6.07
C SER A 103 -2.19 -5.40 5.78
N ASN A 104 -1.33 -5.66 6.77
CA ASN A 104 -0.10 -6.44 6.52
C ASN A 104 -0.41 -7.80 5.90
N GLN A 105 -1.37 -8.52 6.47
CA GLN A 105 -1.82 -9.82 5.97
C GLN A 105 -2.46 -9.70 4.58
N THR A 106 -3.40 -8.76 4.42
CA THR A 106 -4.17 -8.56 3.18
C THR A 106 -3.26 -8.26 1.99
N VAL A 107 -2.29 -7.36 2.17
CA VAL A 107 -1.31 -7.02 1.12
C VAL A 107 -0.42 -8.21 0.79
N ALA A 108 0.09 -8.92 1.82
CA ALA A 108 0.93 -10.09 1.61
C ALA A 108 0.20 -11.21 0.86
N GLU A 109 -1.08 -11.44 1.16
CA GLU A 109 -1.91 -12.42 0.46
C GLU A 109 -2.15 -12.04 -1.01
N LEU A 110 -2.39 -10.75 -1.32
CA LEU A 110 -2.51 -10.32 -2.70
C LEU A 110 -1.18 -10.47 -3.47
N ILE A 111 -0.04 -10.19 -2.85
CA ILE A 111 1.29 -10.45 -3.45
C ILE A 111 1.42 -11.91 -3.87
N ILE A 112 1.01 -12.87 -3.01
CA ILE A 112 1.00 -14.29 -3.36
C ILE A 112 0.00 -14.59 -4.48
N GLY A 113 -1.21 -14.03 -4.42
CA GLY A 113 -2.24 -14.19 -5.47
C GLY A 113 -1.73 -13.71 -6.83
N MET A 114 -1.07 -12.55 -6.87
CA MET A 114 -0.43 -12.00 -8.08
C MET A 114 0.71 -12.88 -8.60
N ALA A 115 1.55 -13.42 -7.71
CA ALA A 115 2.61 -14.35 -8.09
C ALA A 115 2.02 -15.64 -8.71
N ILE A 116 0.93 -16.16 -8.14
CA ILE A 116 0.22 -17.33 -8.66
C ILE A 116 -0.37 -17.02 -10.04
N ASP A 117 -1.03 -15.87 -10.22
CA ASP A 117 -1.59 -15.48 -11.52
C ASP A 117 -0.50 -15.38 -12.60
N ALA A 118 0.60 -14.66 -12.31
CA ALA A 118 1.72 -14.51 -13.24
C ALA A 118 2.35 -15.85 -13.62
N LEU A 119 2.46 -16.80 -12.68
CA LEU A 119 3.02 -18.13 -12.92
C LEU A 119 2.04 -19.09 -13.60
N ARG A 120 0.74 -18.97 -13.35
CA ARG A 120 -0.29 -19.93 -13.75
C ARG A 120 -1.30 -19.36 -14.74
N HIS A 121 -1.20 -18.05 -15.09
CA HIS A 121 -2.06 -17.36 -16.07
C HIS A 121 -3.56 -17.46 -15.75
N VAL A 122 -3.96 -17.31 -14.47
CA VAL A 122 -5.32 -17.56 -14.00
C VAL A 122 -6.34 -16.64 -14.69
N VAL A 123 -6.07 -15.34 -14.72
CA VAL A 123 -6.94 -14.32 -15.37
C VAL A 123 -7.04 -14.60 -16.88
N LYS A 124 -5.92 -14.90 -17.54
CA LYS A 124 -5.89 -15.25 -18.97
C LYS A 124 -6.68 -16.54 -19.23
N ALA A 125 -6.56 -17.55 -18.37
CA ALA A 125 -7.25 -18.83 -18.49
C ALA A 125 -8.77 -18.65 -18.36
N ASP A 126 -9.26 -17.84 -17.41
CA ASP A 126 -10.67 -17.50 -17.26
C ASP A 126 -11.22 -16.89 -18.56
N GLY A 127 -10.53 -15.89 -19.11
CA GLY A 127 -10.91 -15.29 -20.39
C GLY A 127 -10.94 -16.27 -21.56
N LEU A 128 -9.97 -17.20 -21.64
CA LEU A 128 -9.96 -18.24 -22.68
C LEU A 128 -11.16 -19.18 -22.59
N VAL A 129 -11.47 -19.68 -21.39
CA VAL A 129 -12.60 -20.62 -21.17
C VAL A 129 -13.92 -19.96 -21.53
N ARG A 130 -14.15 -18.70 -21.15
CA ARG A 130 -15.36 -17.93 -21.49
C ARG A 130 -15.55 -17.74 -22.99
N ASN A 131 -14.45 -17.81 -23.77
CA ASN A 131 -14.47 -17.72 -25.24
C ASN A 131 -14.29 -19.09 -25.93
N GLY A 132 -14.57 -20.20 -25.24
CA GLY A 132 -14.53 -21.55 -25.80
C GLY A 132 -13.11 -22.11 -26.00
N GLY A 133 -12.10 -21.49 -25.40
CA GLY A 133 -10.71 -21.94 -25.46
C GLY A 133 -10.42 -23.14 -24.52
N THR A 134 -9.22 -23.70 -24.63
CA THR A 134 -8.75 -24.83 -23.85
C THR A 134 -7.46 -24.51 -23.12
N SER A 135 -6.92 -25.44 -22.34
CA SER A 135 -5.63 -25.30 -21.63
C SER A 135 -4.39 -25.30 -22.55
N ALA A 136 -4.55 -25.45 -23.86
CA ALA A 136 -3.44 -25.46 -24.80
C ALA A 136 -2.63 -24.16 -24.73
N GLY A 137 -1.32 -24.23 -24.51
CA GLY A 137 -0.43 -23.08 -24.38
C GLY A 137 -0.48 -22.38 -23.03
N LEU A 138 -1.18 -22.91 -22.01
CA LEU A 138 -1.22 -22.40 -20.64
C LEU A 138 -0.25 -23.11 -19.68
N GLY A 139 0.83 -23.69 -20.20
CA GLY A 139 1.88 -24.30 -19.36
C GLY A 139 2.44 -23.27 -18.38
N GLY A 140 2.24 -23.47 -17.08
CA GLY A 140 2.69 -22.56 -16.02
C GLY A 140 3.89 -23.07 -15.26
N LYS A 141 4.30 -22.33 -14.25
CA LYS A 141 5.43 -22.61 -13.36
C LYS A 141 4.94 -22.65 -11.91
N GLU A 142 5.75 -23.18 -10.99
CA GLU A 142 5.43 -23.27 -9.56
C GLU A 142 6.23 -22.24 -8.77
N ILE A 143 5.74 -21.83 -7.58
CA ILE A 143 6.50 -21.03 -6.63
C ILE A 143 7.57 -21.88 -5.94
N CYS A 144 7.27 -23.14 -5.67
CA CYS A 144 8.17 -24.08 -5.01
C CYS A 144 9.54 -24.16 -5.72
N GLY A 145 10.61 -24.06 -4.95
CA GLY A 145 11.99 -24.12 -5.45
C GLY A 145 12.49 -22.83 -6.12
N ARG A 146 11.66 -21.77 -6.23
CA ARG A 146 12.10 -20.49 -6.79
C ARG A 146 12.80 -19.63 -5.78
N THR A 147 13.65 -18.73 -6.27
CA THR A 147 14.21 -17.63 -5.48
C THR A 147 13.30 -16.43 -5.54
N VAL A 148 12.86 -15.97 -4.36
CA VAL A 148 12.04 -14.77 -4.19
C VAL A 148 12.86 -13.67 -3.53
N GLY A 149 13.01 -12.55 -4.20
CA GLY A 149 13.68 -11.35 -3.69
C GLY A 149 12.68 -10.36 -3.10
N ILE A 150 12.84 -10.05 -1.81
CA ILE A 150 12.02 -9.06 -1.12
C ILE A 150 12.81 -7.76 -0.99
N ILE A 151 12.34 -6.70 -1.63
CA ILE A 151 12.92 -5.36 -1.50
C ILE A 151 12.13 -4.58 -0.45
N GLY A 152 12.71 -4.40 0.73
CA GLY A 152 12.07 -3.81 1.91
C GLY A 152 11.45 -4.87 2.81
N LEU A 153 12.19 -5.29 3.85
CA LEU A 153 11.76 -6.32 4.80
C LEU A 153 11.14 -5.71 6.06
N GLY A 154 10.16 -4.78 5.86
CA GLY A 154 9.27 -4.30 6.90
C GLY A 154 8.16 -5.31 7.22
N GLN A 155 7.10 -4.89 7.92
CA GLN A 155 6.02 -5.80 8.35
C GLN A 155 5.35 -6.54 7.19
N ILE A 156 5.03 -5.85 6.09
CA ILE A 156 4.41 -6.46 4.90
C ILE A 156 5.41 -7.38 4.20
N GLY A 157 6.64 -6.90 3.95
CA GLY A 157 7.66 -7.71 3.28
C GLY A 157 8.02 -8.97 4.05
N LEU A 158 8.09 -8.90 5.39
CA LEU A 158 8.31 -10.07 6.23
C LEU A 158 7.14 -11.06 6.19
N MET A 159 5.90 -10.55 6.17
CA MET A 159 4.72 -11.40 6.03
C MET A 159 4.68 -12.08 4.66
N ALA A 160 4.95 -11.35 3.58
CA ALA A 160 5.05 -11.93 2.23
C ALA A 160 6.18 -12.98 2.17
N ALA A 161 7.35 -12.72 2.78
CA ALA A 161 8.44 -13.67 2.87
C ALA A 161 8.04 -14.99 3.53
N LYS A 162 7.34 -14.92 4.68
CA LYS A 162 6.80 -16.11 5.36
C LYS A 162 5.84 -16.92 4.48
N LEU A 163 4.95 -16.23 3.77
CA LEU A 163 4.02 -16.89 2.85
C LEU A 163 4.77 -17.55 1.70
N PHE A 164 5.71 -16.89 1.04
CA PHE A 164 6.52 -17.50 -0.01
C PHE A 164 7.32 -18.71 0.48
N GLN A 165 7.87 -18.65 1.69
CA GLN A 165 8.55 -19.82 2.31
C GLN A 165 7.59 -20.97 2.54
N ALA A 166 6.34 -20.70 2.97
CA ALA A 166 5.31 -21.73 3.11
C ALA A 166 4.94 -22.41 1.78
N PHE A 167 5.10 -21.71 0.64
CA PHE A 167 5.01 -22.29 -0.70
C PHE A 167 6.31 -23.00 -1.17
N GLY A 168 7.32 -23.11 -0.32
CA GLY A 168 8.58 -23.79 -0.65
C GLY A 168 9.59 -22.95 -1.45
N ALA A 169 9.45 -21.64 -1.47
CA ALA A 169 10.43 -20.74 -2.09
C ALA A 169 11.65 -20.51 -1.20
N LYS A 170 12.82 -20.28 -1.82
CA LYS A 170 13.97 -19.66 -1.16
C LYS A 170 13.78 -18.16 -1.15
N VAL A 171 13.83 -17.53 0.02
CA VAL A 171 13.66 -16.07 0.15
C VAL A 171 15.01 -15.41 0.44
N ILE A 172 15.34 -14.38 -0.34
CA ILE A 172 16.44 -13.45 -0.12
C ILE A 172 15.88 -12.04 0.00
N ALA A 173 16.58 -11.11 0.65
CA ALA A 173 16.06 -9.78 0.88
C ALA A 173 17.11 -8.68 0.76
N TYR A 174 16.66 -7.51 0.29
CA TYR A 174 17.37 -6.24 0.43
C TYR A 174 16.61 -5.34 1.40
N SER A 175 17.27 -4.87 2.44
CA SER A 175 16.73 -3.90 3.41
C SER A 175 17.85 -3.09 4.04
N ARG A 176 17.55 -1.84 4.45
CA ARG A 176 18.52 -0.97 5.13
C ARG A 176 18.93 -1.48 6.51
N SER A 177 18.05 -2.18 7.18
CA SER A 177 18.29 -2.78 8.49
C SER A 177 17.96 -4.26 8.45
N GLU A 178 18.74 -5.03 9.20
CA GLU A 178 18.50 -6.45 9.38
C GLU A 178 17.58 -6.68 10.60
N SER A 179 16.74 -7.69 10.53
CA SER A 179 15.81 -8.10 11.57
C SER A 179 16.21 -9.49 12.09
N GLU A 180 16.28 -9.65 13.40
CA GLU A 180 16.55 -10.96 14.01
C GLU A 180 15.43 -11.97 13.70
N GLU A 181 14.20 -11.51 13.56
CA GLU A 181 13.08 -12.34 13.13
C GLU A 181 13.29 -12.89 11.72
N ALA A 182 13.74 -12.06 10.79
CA ALA A 182 14.04 -12.50 9.43
C ALA A 182 15.22 -13.48 9.38
N LYS A 183 16.27 -13.25 10.17
CA LYS A 183 17.39 -14.17 10.28
C LYS A 183 16.97 -15.53 10.85
N ALA A 184 16.12 -15.53 11.86
CA ALA A 184 15.56 -16.75 12.46
C ALA A 184 14.71 -17.56 11.46
N LEU A 185 14.15 -16.92 10.44
CA LEU A 185 13.45 -17.55 9.32
C LEU A 185 14.39 -18.02 8.20
N GLY A 186 15.72 -17.86 8.35
CA GLY A 186 16.69 -18.22 7.35
C GLY A 186 16.70 -17.32 6.11
N ILE A 187 16.16 -16.08 6.20
CA ILE A 187 16.19 -15.12 5.11
C ILE A 187 17.58 -14.52 5.00
N GLU A 188 18.23 -14.69 3.85
CA GLU A 188 19.55 -14.14 3.58
C GLU A 188 19.42 -12.69 3.09
N TYR A 189 20.14 -11.75 3.73
CA TYR A 189 20.28 -10.38 3.24
C TYR A 189 21.33 -10.32 2.14
N LYS A 190 21.00 -9.65 1.05
CA LYS A 190 21.83 -9.51 -0.16
C LYS A 190 21.90 -8.04 -0.61
N SER A 191 22.85 -7.74 -1.50
CA SER A 191 22.87 -6.47 -2.19
C SER A 191 21.62 -6.32 -3.08
N LEU A 192 21.24 -5.08 -3.42
CA LEU A 192 20.10 -4.86 -4.32
C LEU A 192 20.33 -5.53 -5.67
N GLU A 193 21.55 -5.42 -6.20
CA GLU A 193 21.97 -6.00 -7.47
C GLU A 193 21.81 -7.51 -7.47
N GLU A 194 22.25 -8.19 -6.39
CA GLU A 194 22.07 -9.64 -6.25
C GLU A 194 20.58 -10.01 -6.19
N VAL A 195 19.77 -9.26 -5.41
CA VAL A 195 18.32 -9.53 -5.32
C VAL A 195 17.66 -9.39 -6.70
N LEU A 196 17.96 -8.32 -7.44
CA LEU A 196 17.37 -8.09 -8.76
C LEU A 196 17.81 -9.11 -9.81
N SER A 197 19.10 -9.48 -9.81
CA SER A 197 19.67 -10.32 -10.87
C SER A 197 19.46 -11.83 -10.66
N THR A 198 19.23 -12.28 -9.42
CA THR A 198 19.14 -13.71 -9.10
C THR A 198 17.74 -14.19 -8.76
N SER A 199 16.76 -13.28 -8.59
CA SER A 199 15.41 -13.67 -8.20
C SER A 199 14.52 -14.02 -9.39
N ASP A 200 13.76 -15.08 -9.26
CA ASP A 200 12.66 -15.45 -10.17
C ASP A 200 11.43 -14.54 -9.95
N ILE A 201 11.21 -14.12 -8.70
CA ILE A 201 10.13 -13.21 -8.29
C ILE A 201 10.74 -12.10 -7.45
N VAL A 202 10.45 -10.85 -7.78
CA VAL A 202 10.88 -9.66 -7.03
C VAL A 202 9.64 -8.95 -6.50
N SER A 203 9.52 -8.81 -5.17
CA SER A 203 8.44 -8.08 -4.52
C SER A 203 8.97 -6.79 -3.87
N LEU A 204 8.41 -5.65 -4.28
CA LEU A 204 8.75 -4.33 -3.76
C LEU A 204 7.82 -3.98 -2.59
N ASN A 205 8.43 -3.68 -1.41
CA ASN A 205 7.72 -3.39 -0.17
C ASN A 205 8.30 -2.18 0.59
N LEU A 206 8.83 -1.20 -0.15
CA LEU A 206 9.40 0.03 0.43
C LEU A 206 8.30 1.09 0.66
N PRO A 207 8.41 1.92 1.71
CA PRO A 207 7.59 3.12 1.82
C PRO A 207 8.04 4.18 0.81
N LEU A 208 7.12 5.06 0.37
CA LEU A 208 7.47 6.22 -0.46
C LEU A 208 7.96 7.37 0.43
N ASN A 209 9.15 7.84 0.13
CA ASN A 209 9.77 9.04 0.71
C ASN A 209 10.79 9.63 -0.27
N ALA A 210 11.49 10.69 0.12
CA ALA A 210 12.48 11.34 -0.74
C ALA A 210 13.62 10.40 -1.22
N GLU A 211 14.01 9.41 -0.40
CA GLU A 211 15.08 8.47 -0.72
C GLU A 211 14.61 7.33 -1.64
N THR A 212 13.31 6.99 -1.59
CA THR A 212 12.76 5.84 -2.32
C THR A 212 12.01 6.22 -3.58
N ARG A 213 11.71 7.50 -3.80
CA ARG A 213 11.14 7.99 -5.07
C ARG A 213 12.12 7.73 -6.21
N GLY A 214 11.67 7.02 -7.27
CA GLY A 214 12.51 6.63 -8.40
C GLY A 214 13.61 5.63 -8.03
N PHE A 215 13.48 4.94 -6.89
CA PHE A 215 14.48 3.99 -6.40
C PHE A 215 14.75 2.86 -7.40
N LEU A 216 13.73 2.30 -8.04
CA LEU A 216 13.85 1.34 -9.14
C LEU A 216 13.89 2.10 -10.48
N SER A 217 15.06 2.67 -10.79
CA SER A 217 15.36 3.33 -12.07
C SER A 217 15.50 2.33 -13.22
N ALA A 218 15.56 2.83 -14.45
CA ALA A 218 15.75 2.02 -15.66
C ALA A 218 16.97 1.08 -15.57
N ASP A 219 18.09 1.56 -15.02
CA ASP A 219 19.32 0.75 -14.86
C ASP A 219 19.11 -0.41 -13.88
N LYS A 220 18.35 -0.20 -12.80
CA LYS A 220 18.03 -1.25 -11.84
C LYS A 220 17.02 -2.24 -12.38
N ILE A 221 16.02 -1.77 -13.12
CA ILE A 221 15.05 -2.63 -13.82
C ILE A 221 15.80 -3.55 -14.81
N ALA A 222 16.82 -3.03 -15.50
CA ALA A 222 17.62 -3.80 -16.44
C ALA A 222 18.48 -4.91 -15.80
N LEU A 223 18.61 -4.96 -14.47
CA LEU A 223 19.27 -6.07 -13.76
C LEU A 223 18.37 -7.31 -13.64
N MET A 224 17.06 -7.14 -13.74
CA MET A 224 16.12 -8.26 -13.80
C MET A 224 16.20 -8.94 -15.19
N ASN A 225 15.76 -10.19 -15.28
CA ASN A 225 15.87 -10.94 -16.52
C ASN A 225 14.49 -11.29 -17.12
N GLU A 226 14.51 -11.84 -18.33
CA GLU A 226 13.31 -12.19 -19.12
C GLU A 226 12.36 -13.22 -18.47
N ASN A 227 12.78 -13.87 -17.38
CA ASN A 227 11.95 -14.80 -16.62
C ASN A 227 11.45 -14.21 -15.28
N THR A 228 11.97 -13.05 -14.88
CA THR A 228 11.62 -12.44 -13.60
C THR A 228 10.18 -11.92 -13.62
N ILE A 229 9.46 -12.20 -12.53
CA ILE A 229 8.16 -11.60 -12.21
C ILE A 229 8.39 -10.48 -11.21
N PHE A 230 8.03 -9.26 -11.58
CA PHE A 230 8.09 -8.10 -10.69
C PHE A 230 6.72 -7.80 -10.09
N ILE A 231 6.65 -7.57 -8.77
CA ILE A 231 5.39 -7.29 -8.04
C ILE A 231 5.54 -5.98 -7.26
N ASN A 232 4.64 -5.02 -7.52
CA ASN A 232 4.57 -3.76 -6.80
C ASN A 232 3.18 -3.55 -6.18
N CYS A 233 3.06 -3.82 -4.87
CA CYS A 233 1.93 -3.44 -4.03
C CYS A 233 2.34 -2.36 -3.00
N ALA A 234 3.44 -1.64 -3.24
CA ALA A 234 3.96 -0.61 -2.34
C ALA A 234 3.50 0.80 -2.74
N ARG A 235 4.21 1.45 -3.68
CA ARG A 235 3.86 2.77 -4.26
C ARG A 235 4.37 2.87 -5.69
N GLY A 236 3.57 3.46 -6.58
CA GLY A 236 3.92 3.67 -7.99
C GLY A 236 5.20 4.49 -8.18
N PRO A 237 5.31 5.69 -7.57
CA PRO A 237 6.47 6.57 -7.78
C PRO A 237 7.83 6.05 -7.28
N ILE A 238 7.89 4.85 -6.70
CA ILE A 238 9.17 4.18 -6.35
C ILE A 238 9.83 3.61 -7.61
N VAL A 239 9.06 3.36 -8.67
CA VAL A 239 9.47 2.67 -9.89
C VAL A 239 9.43 3.64 -11.06
N ASP A 240 10.39 3.55 -11.96
CA ASP A 240 10.31 4.15 -13.29
C ASP A 240 9.34 3.30 -14.15
N ASN A 241 8.06 3.69 -14.14
CA ASN A 241 6.99 2.93 -14.79
C ASN A 241 7.07 2.95 -16.33
N GLU A 242 7.69 3.98 -16.93
CA GLU A 242 8.00 4.01 -18.37
C GLU A 242 9.06 2.97 -18.73
N ALA A 243 10.14 2.93 -17.95
CA ALA A 243 11.21 1.94 -18.14
C ALA A 243 10.70 0.51 -17.89
N LEU A 244 9.82 0.32 -16.89
CA LEU A 244 9.19 -0.97 -16.60
C LEU A 244 8.34 -1.45 -17.79
N ALA A 245 7.47 -0.60 -18.32
CA ALA A 245 6.65 -0.90 -19.50
C ALA A 245 7.51 -1.22 -20.73
N LYS A 246 8.58 -0.45 -20.93
CA LYS A 246 9.54 -0.69 -22.01
C LYS A 246 10.23 -2.05 -21.87
N ALA A 247 10.71 -2.41 -20.68
CA ALA A 247 11.37 -3.70 -20.42
C ALA A 247 10.44 -4.89 -20.73
N LEU A 248 9.16 -4.78 -20.37
CA LEU A 248 8.13 -5.78 -20.67
C LEU A 248 7.88 -5.90 -22.19
N ASN A 249 7.72 -4.77 -22.88
CA ASN A 249 7.45 -4.74 -24.32
C ASN A 249 8.63 -5.26 -25.15
N ASP A 250 9.86 -5.00 -24.70
CA ASP A 250 11.10 -5.48 -25.31
C ASP A 250 11.39 -6.95 -24.98
N GLY A 251 10.60 -7.60 -24.08
CA GLY A 251 10.81 -8.99 -23.63
C GLY A 251 12.04 -9.16 -22.71
N LYS A 252 12.53 -8.09 -22.13
CA LYS A 252 13.68 -8.09 -21.19
C LYS A 252 13.27 -8.39 -19.75
N LEU A 253 11.99 -8.24 -19.43
CA LEU A 253 11.35 -8.62 -18.18
C LEU A 253 10.17 -9.55 -18.47
N GLY A 254 10.01 -10.60 -17.67
CA GLY A 254 9.03 -11.64 -17.93
C GLY A 254 7.59 -11.20 -17.69
N TYR A 255 7.31 -10.64 -16.52
CA TYR A 255 5.95 -10.24 -16.11
C TYR A 255 5.99 -9.14 -15.06
N ALA A 256 4.96 -8.30 -14.99
CA ALA A 256 4.78 -7.36 -13.90
C ALA A 256 3.35 -7.39 -13.35
N CYS A 257 3.25 -7.47 -12.02
CA CYS A 257 2.00 -7.32 -11.27
C CYS A 257 2.06 -5.98 -10.52
N VAL A 258 1.13 -5.08 -10.81
CA VAL A 258 1.17 -3.71 -10.29
C VAL A 258 -0.20 -3.33 -9.73
N ASP A 259 -0.24 -3.06 -8.42
CA ASP A 259 -1.45 -2.58 -7.74
C ASP A 259 -1.48 -1.06 -7.58
N VAL A 260 -0.34 -0.40 -7.77
CA VAL A 260 -0.14 1.03 -7.47
C VAL A 260 0.53 1.76 -8.64
N PHE A 261 0.08 2.98 -8.91
CA PHE A 261 0.51 3.81 -10.03
C PHE A 261 1.09 5.13 -9.56
N ASP A 262 1.55 5.99 -10.48
CA ASP A 262 2.07 7.32 -10.15
C ASP A 262 0.99 8.27 -9.63
N MET A 263 -0.28 7.93 -9.87
CA MET A 263 -1.48 8.59 -9.37
C MET A 263 -2.52 7.54 -8.95
N GLU A 264 -3.48 7.94 -8.15
CA GLU A 264 -4.61 7.08 -7.81
C GLU A 264 -5.56 6.89 -9.01
N PRO A 265 -6.17 5.70 -9.18
CA PRO A 265 -7.20 5.48 -10.21
C PRO A 265 -8.40 6.43 -10.09
N PRO A 266 -9.02 6.86 -11.22
CA PRO A 266 -8.79 6.36 -12.58
C PRO A 266 -7.51 6.93 -13.21
N ILE A 267 -6.71 6.06 -13.82
CA ILE A 267 -5.47 6.43 -14.49
C ILE A 267 -5.72 6.79 -15.97
N PRO A 268 -4.93 7.70 -16.58
CA PRO A 268 -5.05 8.07 -17.98
C PRO A 268 -4.95 6.87 -18.92
N ALA A 269 -5.72 6.86 -20.02
CA ALA A 269 -5.77 5.74 -20.96
C ALA A 269 -4.44 5.48 -21.69
N ASP A 270 -3.57 6.48 -21.76
CA ASP A 270 -2.24 6.42 -22.34
C ASP A 270 -1.13 6.05 -21.36
N TYR A 271 -1.49 5.71 -20.11
CA TYR A 271 -0.50 5.32 -19.10
C TYR A 271 0.32 4.09 -19.58
N PRO A 272 1.65 4.12 -19.51
CA PRO A 272 2.53 3.15 -20.19
C PRO A 272 2.22 1.69 -19.85
N LEU A 273 1.93 1.38 -18.57
CA LEU A 273 1.66 0.00 -18.14
C LEU A 273 0.34 -0.55 -18.66
N LEU A 274 -0.66 0.29 -19.01
CA LEU A 274 -1.92 -0.18 -19.58
C LEU A 274 -1.75 -0.79 -20.98
N GLN A 275 -0.71 -0.39 -21.69
CA GLN A 275 -0.38 -0.89 -23.03
C GLN A 275 0.77 -1.90 -23.01
N ALA A 276 1.35 -2.18 -21.84
CA ALA A 276 2.47 -3.10 -21.73
C ALA A 276 2.00 -4.57 -21.79
N LYS A 277 2.85 -5.41 -22.40
CA LYS A 277 2.64 -6.86 -22.44
C LYS A 277 2.91 -7.46 -21.06
N ASN A 278 2.30 -8.63 -20.81
CA ASN A 278 2.58 -9.44 -19.62
C ASN A 278 2.42 -8.63 -18.32
N THR A 279 1.27 -7.97 -18.16
CA THR A 279 0.92 -7.24 -16.95
C THR A 279 -0.34 -7.82 -16.30
N LEU A 280 -0.36 -7.80 -14.96
CA LEU A 280 -1.57 -7.88 -14.13
C LEU A 280 -1.67 -6.57 -13.37
N LEU A 281 -2.76 -5.82 -13.59
CA LEU A 281 -2.96 -4.49 -13.01
C LEU A 281 -4.21 -4.51 -12.13
N THR A 282 -4.10 -3.95 -10.92
CA THR A 282 -5.21 -3.84 -9.97
C THR A 282 -5.31 -2.41 -9.44
N PRO A 283 -6.51 -1.92 -9.06
CA PRO A 283 -6.76 -0.51 -8.80
C PRO A 283 -6.46 -0.08 -7.36
N HIS A 284 -5.24 -0.32 -6.85
CA HIS A 284 -4.82 -0.03 -5.48
C HIS A 284 -5.74 -0.69 -4.45
N GLN A 285 -5.96 -2.00 -4.61
CA GLN A 285 -6.86 -2.79 -3.77
C GLN A 285 -6.13 -3.73 -2.78
N ALA A 286 -4.79 -3.79 -2.82
CA ALA A 286 -4.04 -4.74 -1.99
C ALA A 286 -4.34 -4.63 -0.49
N PHE A 287 -4.74 -3.45 -0.01
CA PHE A 287 -5.09 -3.21 1.38
C PHE A 287 -6.54 -3.59 1.73
N ILE A 288 -7.40 -3.90 0.75
CA ILE A 288 -8.85 -4.06 0.94
C ILE A 288 -9.20 -5.52 1.19
N SER A 289 -9.67 -5.82 2.41
CA SER A 289 -10.47 -6.99 2.76
C SER A 289 -11.48 -6.58 3.84
N GLU A 290 -12.53 -7.36 4.03
CA GLU A 290 -13.52 -7.07 5.09
C GLU A 290 -12.83 -6.93 6.45
N GLU A 291 -11.93 -7.84 6.78
CA GLU A 291 -11.21 -7.85 8.05
C GLU A 291 -10.24 -6.67 8.18
N SER A 292 -9.54 -6.31 7.10
CA SER A 292 -8.60 -5.17 7.15
C SER A 292 -9.34 -3.85 7.32
N MET A 293 -10.52 -3.67 6.71
CA MET A 293 -11.32 -2.46 6.88
C MET A 293 -11.84 -2.31 8.32
N VAL A 294 -12.28 -3.41 8.96
CA VAL A 294 -12.67 -3.41 10.37
C VAL A 294 -11.47 -3.09 11.27
N ARG A 295 -10.31 -3.74 11.04
CA ARG A 295 -9.08 -3.42 11.79
C ARG A 295 -8.67 -1.95 11.63
N ARG A 296 -8.75 -1.42 10.40
CA ARG A 296 -8.44 -0.02 10.09
C ARG A 296 -9.33 0.94 10.84
N ALA A 297 -10.64 0.73 10.79
CA ALA A 297 -11.61 1.54 11.51
C ALA A 297 -11.31 1.54 13.01
N LYS A 298 -11.12 0.37 13.59
CA LYS A 298 -10.80 0.26 15.02
C LYS A 298 -9.53 1.04 15.38
N ILE A 299 -8.43 0.84 14.68
CA ILE A 299 -7.15 1.54 14.96
C ILE A 299 -7.34 3.06 14.92
N VAL A 300 -8.04 3.59 13.92
CA VAL A 300 -8.18 5.04 13.75
C VAL A 300 -9.05 5.67 14.83
N PHE A 301 -10.07 4.98 15.33
CA PHE A 301 -10.86 5.42 16.48
C PHE A 301 -10.10 5.24 17.80
N ASP A 302 -9.33 4.16 17.96
CA ASP A 302 -8.46 3.94 19.12
C ASP A 302 -7.38 5.04 19.22
N ASN A 303 -6.81 5.51 18.09
CA ASN A 303 -5.90 6.64 18.05
C ASN A 303 -6.54 7.91 18.64
N VAL A 304 -7.79 8.21 18.24
CA VAL A 304 -8.53 9.37 18.77
C VAL A 304 -8.78 9.22 20.27
N THR A 305 -9.28 8.08 20.70
CA THR A 305 -9.56 7.82 22.11
C THR A 305 -8.30 7.91 22.97
N ALA A 306 -7.20 7.33 22.52
CA ALA A 306 -5.90 7.39 23.20
C ALA A 306 -5.36 8.83 23.28
N TYR A 307 -5.55 9.64 22.23
CA TYR A 307 -5.20 11.06 22.27
C TYR A 307 -6.04 11.83 23.30
N LEU A 308 -7.35 11.62 23.33
CA LEU A 308 -8.27 12.23 24.30
C LEU A 308 -7.92 11.85 25.75
N ASP A 309 -7.38 10.65 25.96
CA ASP A 309 -6.92 10.16 27.26
C ASP A 309 -5.48 10.63 27.61
N GLY A 310 -4.86 11.47 26.78
CA GLY A 310 -3.49 11.97 26.98
C GLY A 310 -2.38 10.91 26.78
N LYS A 311 -2.68 9.81 26.11
CA LYS A 311 -1.75 8.69 25.83
C LYS A 311 -1.74 8.34 24.35
N PRO A 312 -1.35 9.26 23.46
CA PRO A 312 -1.41 9.03 22.02
C PRO A 312 -0.59 7.81 21.61
N VAL A 313 -1.12 7.05 20.66
CA VAL A 313 -0.50 5.84 20.09
C VAL A 313 -0.34 6.00 18.58
N ASN A 314 0.49 5.15 17.95
CA ASN A 314 0.73 5.14 16.51
C ASN A 314 1.15 6.50 15.94
N VAL A 315 1.87 7.30 16.74
CA VAL A 315 2.35 8.63 16.34
C VAL A 315 3.43 8.51 15.29
N CYS A 316 3.22 9.18 14.15
CA CYS A 316 4.20 9.25 13.08
C CYS A 316 5.35 10.19 13.43
N LYS A 317 6.57 9.81 13.10
CA LYS A 317 7.73 10.73 13.13
C LYS A 317 7.73 11.56 11.86
N LEU A 318 7.66 12.90 11.99
CA LEU A 318 7.69 13.88 10.90
C LEU A 318 9.09 14.47 10.69
#